data_aadeeb814a803b3eeb40065ffd4a7284
#
_entry.id   aadeeb814a803b3eeb40065ffd4a7284
#
_cell.length_a   1.000
_cell.length_b   1.000
_cell.length_c   1.000
_cell.angle_alpha   90.00
_cell.angle_beta   90.00
_cell.angle_gamma   90.00
#
_symmetry.space_group_name_H-M   'P 1'
#
loop_
_entity.id
_entity.type
_entity.pdbx_description
1 polymer ?
#
loop_
_entity_poly.entity_id
_entity_poly.type
_entity_poly.pdbx_seq_one_letter_code
_entity_poly.pdbx_strand_id
1 'polypeptide(L)'
;DFRRGKPSNHKKFGEANAILAGDALLNEAYAICFEQSAKGDRYLLASRFLNECAGVYGMIAGQSADLYFSEKGGELSADDLFYIYEHKTGKLLLAPVAVASILAGNKCYLAFENFGRLLGKLFQMTDDILDVTGSNEELGKTAGKDEKENKLTCIKLYGLEGARMRADMCARDCYGVLEGIEGDVSFLRDLVDYVLRRSN
;
A
#
# COMPACT_ATOMS: atom_id res chain seq x y z
N ASP A 1 10.35 -8.46 -15.65
CA ASP A 1 10.43 -8.18 -17.09
C ASP A 1 9.07 -7.82 -17.70
N PHE A 2 8.00 -8.37 -17.19
CA PHE A 2 6.62 -8.11 -17.60
C PHE A 2 5.77 -7.64 -16.42
N ARG A 3 4.83 -6.74 -16.67
CA ARG A 3 3.82 -6.31 -15.71
C ARG A 3 2.49 -6.12 -16.44
N ARG A 4 1.43 -6.78 -15.95
CA ARG A 4 0.09 -6.76 -16.56
C ARG A 4 0.12 -7.11 -18.05
N GLY A 5 0.87 -8.16 -18.41
CA GLY A 5 1.02 -8.65 -19.77
C GLY A 5 1.84 -7.77 -20.73
N LYS A 6 2.45 -6.69 -20.24
CA LYS A 6 3.29 -5.78 -21.04
C LYS A 6 4.74 -5.77 -20.54
N PRO A 7 5.74 -5.58 -21.43
CA PRO A 7 7.13 -5.39 -21.00
C PRO A 7 7.23 -4.20 -20.03
N SER A 8 8.00 -4.38 -18.96
CA SER A 8 8.31 -3.30 -18.02
C SER A 8 9.12 -2.19 -18.69
N ASN A 9 9.15 -0.98 -18.08
CA ASN A 9 9.80 0.20 -18.65
C ASN A 9 11.27 -0.07 -18.98
N HIS A 10 12.03 -0.67 -18.05
CA HIS A 10 13.45 -0.97 -18.27
C HIS A 10 13.68 -2.00 -19.38
N LYS A 11 12.76 -2.95 -19.60
CA LYS A 11 12.87 -3.88 -20.73
C LYS A 11 12.57 -3.25 -22.07
N LYS A 12 11.66 -2.29 -22.09
CA LYS A 12 11.27 -1.63 -23.34
C LYS A 12 12.17 -0.48 -23.74
N PHE A 13 12.66 0.30 -22.76
CA PHE A 13 13.36 1.57 -23.00
C PHE A 13 14.77 1.63 -22.41
N GLY A 14 15.23 0.55 -21.75
CA GLY A 14 16.51 0.47 -21.07
C GLY A 14 16.45 0.98 -19.61
N GLU A 15 17.41 0.53 -18.80
CA GLU A 15 17.44 0.81 -17.34
C GLU A 15 17.61 2.31 -17.04
N ALA A 16 18.54 2.97 -17.73
CA ALA A 16 18.80 4.40 -17.53
C ALA A 16 17.53 5.24 -17.77
N ASN A 17 16.82 5.01 -18.89
CA ASN A 17 15.59 5.73 -19.18
C ASN A 17 14.46 5.37 -18.18
N ALA A 18 14.42 4.16 -17.68
CA ALA A 18 13.43 3.77 -16.69
C ALA A 18 13.65 4.47 -15.33
N ILE A 19 14.90 4.63 -14.90
CA ILE A 19 15.26 5.40 -13.69
C ILE A 19 14.90 6.87 -13.88
N LEU A 20 15.34 7.49 -14.97
CA LEU A 20 15.02 8.90 -15.27
C LEU A 20 13.52 9.17 -15.37
N ALA A 21 12.74 8.22 -15.92
CA ALA A 21 11.28 8.34 -15.96
C ALA A 21 10.66 8.30 -14.56
N GLY A 22 11.18 7.47 -13.66
CA GLY A 22 10.77 7.44 -12.26
C GLY A 22 11.08 8.75 -11.54
N ASP A 23 12.31 9.26 -11.70
CA ASP A 23 12.74 10.54 -11.13
C ASP A 23 11.88 11.70 -11.65
N ALA A 24 11.62 11.73 -12.95
CA ALA A 24 10.78 12.76 -13.58
C ALA A 24 9.34 12.73 -13.02
N LEU A 25 8.73 11.56 -12.89
CA LEU A 25 7.38 11.42 -12.32
C LEU A 25 7.32 11.88 -10.85
N LEU A 26 8.34 11.53 -10.07
CA LEU A 26 8.42 11.97 -8.68
C LEU A 26 8.61 13.48 -8.57
N ASN A 27 9.50 14.05 -9.39
CA ASN A 27 9.73 15.50 -9.43
C ASN A 27 8.49 16.26 -9.85
N GLU A 28 7.74 15.77 -10.84
CA GLU A 28 6.47 16.37 -11.30
C GLU A 28 5.40 16.31 -10.19
N ALA A 29 5.31 15.22 -9.44
CA ALA A 29 4.42 15.13 -8.30
C ALA A 29 4.72 16.20 -7.24
N TYR A 30 6.00 16.48 -6.95
CA TYR A 30 6.39 17.57 -6.06
C TYR A 30 6.12 18.95 -6.66
N ALA A 31 6.32 19.16 -7.95
CA ALA A 31 5.98 20.42 -8.61
C ALA A 31 4.48 20.75 -8.43
N ILE A 32 3.61 19.75 -8.65
CA ILE A 32 2.17 19.88 -8.39
C ILE A 32 1.89 20.22 -6.92
N CYS A 33 2.54 19.52 -5.98
CA CYS A 33 2.37 19.78 -4.56
C CYS A 33 2.78 21.22 -4.18
N PHE A 34 3.90 21.72 -4.68
CA PHE A 34 4.34 23.11 -4.44
C PHE A 34 3.37 24.12 -5.01
N GLU A 35 2.91 23.92 -6.25
CA GLU A 35 1.93 24.80 -6.89
C GLU A 35 0.60 24.83 -6.09
N GLN A 36 0.10 23.66 -5.68
CA GLN A 36 -1.14 23.59 -4.91
C GLN A 36 -0.98 24.21 -3.51
N SER A 37 0.19 24.06 -2.88
CA SER A 37 0.45 24.60 -1.54
C SER A 37 0.27 26.12 -1.46
N ALA A 38 0.44 26.85 -2.56
CA ALA A 38 0.18 28.30 -2.65
C ALA A 38 -1.29 28.68 -2.45
N LYS A 39 -2.24 27.73 -2.52
CA LYS A 39 -3.68 27.97 -2.37
C LYS A 39 -4.15 28.09 -0.91
N GLY A 40 -3.28 27.75 0.06
CA GLY A 40 -3.54 27.90 1.49
C GLY A 40 -3.16 26.70 2.35
N ASP A 41 -3.31 26.85 3.65
CA ASP A 41 -2.79 25.92 4.67
C ASP A 41 -3.22 24.45 4.50
N ARG A 42 -4.46 24.23 4.08
CA ARG A 42 -4.96 22.85 3.85
C ARG A 42 -4.20 22.17 2.71
N TYR A 43 -3.88 22.90 1.67
CA TYR A 43 -3.11 22.37 0.54
C TYR A 43 -1.66 22.10 0.93
N LEU A 44 -1.06 22.98 1.74
CA LEU A 44 0.26 22.77 2.29
C LEU A 44 0.28 21.54 3.21
N LEU A 45 -0.70 21.37 4.09
CA LEU A 45 -0.81 20.22 4.97
C LEU A 45 -0.98 18.92 4.17
N ALA A 46 -1.85 18.91 3.16
CA ALA A 46 -2.06 17.78 2.27
C ALA A 46 -0.78 17.38 1.52
N SER A 47 -0.06 18.37 0.98
CA SER A 47 1.21 18.16 0.27
C SER A 47 2.30 17.59 1.19
N ARG A 48 2.41 18.10 2.43
CA ARG A 48 3.33 17.58 3.44
C ARG A 48 2.99 16.14 3.82
N PHE A 49 1.70 15.84 4.04
CA PHE A 49 1.26 14.50 4.38
C PHE A 49 1.56 13.49 3.25
N LEU A 50 1.30 13.87 2.00
CA LEU A 50 1.63 13.04 0.84
C LEU A 50 3.15 12.78 0.75
N ASN A 51 3.96 13.82 0.92
CA ASN A 51 5.42 13.71 0.92
C ASN A 51 5.92 12.78 2.04
N GLU A 52 5.35 12.87 3.24
CA GLU A 52 5.70 12.01 4.37
C GLU A 52 5.34 10.54 4.07
N CYS A 53 4.16 10.29 3.49
CA CYS A 53 3.75 8.94 3.08
C CYS A 53 4.63 8.34 1.98
N ALA A 54 5.09 9.12 1.03
CA ALA A 54 5.95 8.65 -0.06
C ALA A 54 7.44 8.61 0.31
N GLY A 55 7.86 9.41 1.27
CA GLY A 55 9.25 9.70 1.61
C GLY A 55 9.94 8.66 2.51
N VAL A 56 11.05 9.13 3.11
CA VAL A 56 11.94 8.30 3.95
C VAL A 56 11.33 7.83 5.27
N TYR A 57 10.21 8.41 5.71
CA TYR A 57 9.43 7.97 6.86
C TYR A 57 8.17 7.18 6.44
N GLY A 58 7.99 6.93 5.16
CA GLY A 58 6.86 6.23 4.57
C GLY A 58 7.30 5.09 3.66
N MET A 59 6.88 5.14 2.40
CA MET A 59 7.08 4.06 1.44
C MET A 59 8.55 3.69 1.22
N ILE A 60 9.46 4.67 1.18
CA ILE A 60 10.89 4.42 1.00
C ILE A 60 11.45 3.62 2.18
N ALA A 61 11.07 3.95 3.44
CA ALA A 61 11.48 3.19 4.62
C ALA A 61 11.01 1.73 4.54
N GLY A 62 9.74 1.52 4.15
CA GLY A 62 9.19 0.18 4.00
C GLY A 62 9.86 -0.63 2.89
N GLN A 63 10.15 0.01 1.75
CA GLN A 63 10.88 -0.62 0.65
C GLN A 63 12.33 -0.97 1.04
N SER A 64 13.00 -0.08 1.77
CA SER A 64 14.37 -0.32 2.26
C SER A 64 14.41 -1.49 3.25
N ALA A 65 13.42 -1.57 4.16
CA ALA A 65 13.30 -2.69 5.10
C ALA A 65 13.05 -4.01 4.36
N ASP A 66 12.13 -4.03 3.39
CA ASP A 66 11.83 -5.22 2.58
C ASP A 66 13.08 -5.76 1.85
N LEU A 67 13.87 -4.87 1.25
CA LEU A 67 15.14 -5.24 0.60
C LEU A 67 16.17 -5.78 1.61
N TYR A 68 16.35 -5.06 2.72
CA TYR A 68 17.30 -5.45 3.76
C TYR A 68 17.02 -6.85 4.30
N PHE A 69 15.77 -7.15 4.62
CA PHE A 69 15.39 -8.45 5.14
C PHE A 69 15.41 -9.54 4.06
N SER A 70 15.09 -9.22 2.82
CA SER A 70 15.18 -10.17 1.70
C SER A 70 16.62 -10.58 1.40
N GLU A 71 17.59 -9.67 1.54
CA GLU A 71 19.01 -9.94 1.27
C GLU A 71 19.70 -10.67 2.42
N LYS A 72 19.43 -10.28 3.67
CA LYS A 72 20.15 -10.86 4.83
C LYS A 72 19.69 -12.25 5.17
N GLY A 73 18.47 -12.63 4.87
CA GLY A 73 17.87 -13.87 5.37
C GLY A 73 17.92 -13.92 6.90
N GLY A 74 16.85 -14.24 7.57
CA GLY A 74 16.83 -14.32 9.03
C GLY A 74 15.42 -14.61 9.51
N GLU A 75 15.29 -14.93 10.79
CA GLU A 75 13.99 -15.00 11.42
C GLU A 75 13.43 -13.57 11.57
N LEU A 76 12.47 -13.23 10.74
CA LEU A 76 11.71 -11.99 10.83
C LEU A 76 10.58 -12.15 11.84
N SER A 77 10.41 -11.16 12.69
CA SER A 77 9.30 -11.10 13.62
C SER A 77 7.99 -10.66 12.93
N ALA A 78 6.87 -10.86 13.60
CA ALA A 78 5.59 -10.32 13.17
C ALA A 78 5.62 -8.78 13.07
N ASP A 79 6.34 -8.12 13.98
CA ASP A 79 6.47 -6.65 13.99
C ASP A 79 7.23 -6.14 12.77
N ASP A 80 8.29 -6.84 12.33
CA ASP A 80 9.02 -6.52 11.11
C ASP A 80 8.12 -6.65 9.87
N LEU A 81 7.33 -7.72 9.79
CA LEU A 81 6.38 -7.92 8.69
C LEU A 81 5.35 -6.78 8.64
N PHE A 82 4.72 -6.46 9.78
CA PHE A 82 3.72 -5.41 9.83
C PHE A 82 4.30 -4.02 9.60
N TYR A 83 5.55 -3.77 9.99
CA TYR A 83 6.27 -2.56 9.63
C TYR A 83 6.41 -2.43 8.10
N ILE A 84 6.84 -3.51 7.42
CA ILE A 84 6.95 -3.53 5.95
C ILE A 84 5.58 -3.28 5.31
N TYR A 85 4.52 -3.96 5.74
CA TYR A 85 3.17 -3.78 5.20
C TYR A 85 2.67 -2.35 5.35
N GLU A 86 2.85 -1.77 6.54
CA GLU A 86 2.40 -0.41 6.83
C GLU A 86 3.15 0.62 5.99
N HIS A 87 4.48 0.50 5.89
CA HIS A 87 5.30 1.52 5.25
C HIS A 87 5.37 1.32 3.73
N LYS A 88 5.74 0.15 3.24
CA LYS A 88 5.95 -0.09 1.81
C LYS A 88 4.68 0.10 0.98
N THR A 89 3.54 -0.34 1.49
CA THR A 89 2.25 -0.33 0.77
C THR A 89 1.21 0.53 1.47
N GLY A 90 1.07 0.38 2.79
CA GLY A 90 0.02 1.01 3.58
C GLY A 90 0.07 2.54 3.52
N LYS A 91 1.25 3.16 3.63
CA LYS A 91 1.40 4.62 3.56
C LYS A 91 0.87 5.22 2.26
N LEU A 92 1.09 4.58 1.12
CA LEU A 92 0.58 5.06 -0.16
C LEU A 92 -0.91 4.76 -0.39
N LEU A 93 -1.47 3.74 0.26
CA LEU A 93 -2.92 3.48 0.26
C LEU A 93 -3.66 4.42 1.23
N LEU A 94 -3.03 4.76 2.34
CA LEU A 94 -3.51 5.76 3.28
C LEU A 94 -3.54 7.17 2.68
N ALA A 95 -2.50 7.55 1.93
CA ALA A 95 -2.31 8.92 1.46
C ALA A 95 -3.51 9.51 0.73
N PRO A 96 -4.13 8.88 -0.30
CA PRO A 96 -5.26 9.48 -1.02
C PRO A 96 -6.48 9.70 -0.13
N VAL A 97 -6.75 8.82 0.81
CA VAL A 97 -7.91 8.93 1.72
C VAL A 97 -7.70 10.10 2.70
N ALA A 98 -6.54 10.16 3.34
CA ALA A 98 -6.22 11.22 4.29
C ALA A 98 -6.07 12.59 3.60
N VAL A 99 -5.38 12.65 2.45
CA VAL A 99 -5.22 13.89 1.67
C VAL A 99 -6.57 14.44 1.22
N ALA A 100 -7.46 13.59 0.70
CA ALA A 100 -8.81 14.02 0.31
C ALA A 100 -9.59 14.60 1.50
N SER A 101 -9.51 13.94 2.66
CA SER A 101 -10.15 14.41 3.90
C SER A 101 -9.58 15.76 4.37
N ILE A 102 -8.26 15.95 4.34
CA ILE A 102 -7.58 17.20 4.68
C ILE A 102 -8.05 18.34 3.74
N LEU A 103 -8.04 18.09 2.42
CA LEU A 103 -8.46 19.06 1.42
C LEU A 103 -9.94 19.45 1.56
N ALA A 104 -10.80 18.50 1.90
CA ALA A 104 -12.21 18.75 2.20
C ALA A 104 -12.41 19.55 3.50
N GLY A 105 -11.37 19.73 4.31
CA GLY A 105 -11.48 20.38 5.63
C GLY A 105 -12.27 19.54 6.64
N ASN A 106 -12.27 18.22 6.47
CA ASN A 106 -12.98 17.32 7.35
C ASN A 106 -12.29 17.24 8.72
N LYS A 107 -13.04 17.40 9.80
CA LYS A 107 -12.53 17.31 11.17
C LYS A 107 -12.16 15.88 11.58
N CYS A 108 -12.70 14.89 10.87
CA CYS A 108 -12.48 13.46 11.12
C CYS A 108 -11.28 12.89 10.34
N TYR A 109 -10.35 13.72 9.87
CA TYR A 109 -9.22 13.24 9.05
C TYR A 109 -8.40 12.13 9.73
N LEU A 110 -8.30 12.12 11.06
CA LEU A 110 -7.63 11.05 11.82
C LEU A 110 -8.34 9.69 11.71
N ALA A 111 -9.68 9.69 11.61
CA ALA A 111 -10.43 8.46 11.36
C ALA A 111 -10.13 7.92 9.95
N PHE A 112 -10.09 8.79 8.96
CA PHE A 112 -9.70 8.41 7.59
C PHE A 112 -8.24 7.95 7.51
N GLU A 113 -7.34 8.55 8.30
CA GLU A 113 -5.96 8.08 8.42
C GLU A 113 -5.91 6.65 8.99
N ASN A 114 -6.64 6.39 10.08
CA ASN A 114 -6.72 5.06 10.68
C ASN A 114 -7.33 4.03 9.72
N PHE A 115 -8.41 4.40 9.02
CA PHE A 115 -9.02 3.59 7.97
C PHE A 115 -8.01 3.21 6.88
N GLY A 116 -7.29 4.20 6.32
CA GLY A 116 -6.31 3.97 5.25
C GLY A 116 -5.16 3.06 5.70
N ARG A 117 -4.71 3.17 6.95
CA ARG A 117 -3.70 2.29 7.54
C ARG A 117 -4.19 0.84 7.64
N LEU A 118 -5.41 0.62 8.10
CA LEU A 118 -6.02 -0.70 8.16
C LEU A 118 -6.26 -1.30 6.77
N LEU A 119 -6.77 -0.50 5.83
CA LEU A 119 -6.95 -0.91 4.44
C LEU A 119 -5.63 -1.34 3.79
N GLY A 120 -4.53 -0.63 4.07
CA GLY A 120 -3.20 -0.99 3.60
C GLY A 120 -2.71 -2.33 4.12
N LYS A 121 -2.95 -2.62 5.41
CA LYS A 121 -2.65 -3.93 6.02
C LYS A 121 -3.50 -5.03 5.40
N LEU A 122 -4.80 -4.79 5.26
CA LEU A 122 -5.72 -5.73 4.61
C LEU A 122 -5.27 -6.06 3.19
N PHE A 123 -4.94 -5.02 2.41
CA PHE A 123 -4.47 -5.17 1.04
C PHE A 123 -3.25 -6.08 0.95
N GLN A 124 -2.26 -5.90 1.82
CA GLN A 124 -1.04 -6.71 1.79
C GLN A 124 -1.29 -8.15 2.25
N MET A 125 -2.10 -8.36 3.30
CA MET A 125 -2.47 -9.72 3.71
C MET A 125 -3.21 -10.47 2.60
N THR A 126 -4.10 -9.79 1.88
CA THR A 126 -4.83 -10.37 0.75
C THR A 126 -3.89 -10.66 -0.43
N ASP A 127 -2.91 -9.78 -0.68
CA ASP A 127 -1.89 -10.00 -1.73
C ASP A 127 -1.06 -11.26 -1.45
N ASP A 128 -0.63 -11.46 -0.20
CA ASP A 128 0.09 -12.68 0.22
C ASP A 128 -0.78 -13.95 0.06
N ILE A 129 -2.06 -13.87 0.40
CA ILE A 129 -3.00 -14.99 0.24
C ILE A 129 -3.15 -15.34 -1.24
N LEU A 130 -3.31 -14.31 -2.09
CA LEU A 130 -3.45 -14.49 -3.54
C LEU A 130 -2.18 -15.04 -4.20
N ASP A 131 -0.99 -14.66 -3.73
CA ASP A 131 0.26 -15.18 -4.29
C ASP A 131 0.40 -16.71 -4.12
N VAL A 132 -0.24 -17.28 -3.08
CA VAL A 132 -0.23 -18.72 -2.81
C VAL A 132 -1.44 -19.44 -3.42
N THR A 133 -2.61 -18.78 -3.49
CA THR A 133 -3.86 -19.42 -3.90
C THR A 133 -4.27 -19.13 -5.35
N GLY A 134 -3.74 -18.07 -5.96
CA GLY A 134 -4.07 -17.65 -7.31
C GLY A 134 -3.34 -18.45 -8.39
N SER A 135 -3.95 -18.55 -9.59
CA SER A 135 -3.28 -19.11 -10.76
C SER A 135 -2.45 -18.03 -11.49
N ASN A 136 -1.43 -18.46 -12.24
CA ASN A 136 -0.61 -17.53 -13.04
C ASN A 136 -1.45 -16.73 -14.06
N GLU A 137 -2.53 -17.31 -14.58
CA GLU A 137 -3.42 -16.67 -15.54
C GLU A 137 -4.25 -15.57 -14.89
N GLU A 138 -4.77 -15.80 -13.67
CA GLU A 138 -5.56 -14.83 -12.92
C GLU A 138 -4.71 -13.67 -12.37
N LEU A 139 -3.49 -13.95 -11.89
CA LEU A 139 -2.63 -12.95 -11.29
C LEU A 139 -1.92 -12.03 -12.31
N GLY A 140 -1.83 -12.44 -13.58
CA GLY A 140 -1.04 -11.72 -14.60
C GLY A 140 0.46 -11.59 -14.24
N LYS A 141 0.93 -12.35 -13.25
CA LYS A 141 2.31 -12.47 -12.76
C LYS A 141 2.57 -13.94 -12.37
N THR A 142 3.82 -14.33 -12.19
CA THR A 142 4.17 -15.67 -11.72
C THR A 142 3.72 -15.84 -10.27
N ALA A 143 2.85 -16.81 -9.98
CA ALA A 143 2.45 -17.20 -8.63
C ALA A 143 3.64 -17.84 -7.88
N GLY A 144 3.64 -17.75 -6.53
CA GLY A 144 4.70 -18.29 -5.68
C GLY A 144 6.04 -17.55 -5.82
N LYS A 145 6.01 -16.29 -6.22
CA LYS A 145 7.21 -15.46 -6.35
C LYS A 145 7.83 -15.19 -4.98
N ASP A 146 7.02 -14.89 -3.99
CA ASP A 146 7.46 -14.55 -2.64
C ASP A 146 8.15 -15.74 -1.96
N GLU A 147 7.70 -16.96 -2.22
CA GLU A 147 8.38 -18.17 -1.75
C GLU A 147 9.76 -18.35 -2.41
N LYS A 148 9.87 -18.14 -3.72
CA LYS A 148 11.14 -18.21 -4.46
C LYS A 148 12.13 -17.12 -4.03
N GLU A 149 11.65 -15.95 -3.68
CA GLU A 149 12.45 -14.83 -3.18
C GLU A 149 12.68 -14.88 -1.66
N ASN A 150 12.26 -15.96 -0.99
CA ASN A 150 12.37 -16.18 0.45
C ASN A 150 11.82 -15.02 1.31
N LYS A 151 10.81 -14.31 0.80
CA LYS A 151 10.18 -13.20 1.52
C LYS A 151 9.41 -13.68 2.73
N LEU A 152 9.39 -12.85 3.76
CA LEU A 152 8.46 -13.02 4.87
C LEU A 152 7.06 -12.61 4.40
N THR A 153 6.07 -13.45 4.67
CA THR A 153 4.66 -13.22 4.38
C THR A 153 3.82 -13.60 5.59
N CYS A 154 2.59 -13.10 5.67
CA CYS A 154 1.67 -13.51 6.73
C CYS A 154 1.36 -15.03 6.66
N ILE A 155 1.48 -15.64 5.49
CA ILE A 155 1.34 -17.09 5.30
C ILE A 155 2.46 -17.85 6.01
N LYS A 156 3.71 -17.40 5.89
CA LYS A 156 4.85 -18.03 6.59
C LYS A 156 4.70 -17.96 8.12
N LEU A 157 4.17 -16.84 8.64
CA LEU A 157 3.99 -16.66 10.08
C LEU A 157 2.79 -17.41 10.65
N TYR A 158 1.68 -17.46 9.93
CA TYR A 158 0.39 -17.88 10.52
C TYR A 158 -0.28 -19.02 9.76
N GLY A 159 0.30 -19.51 8.68
CA GLY A 159 -0.34 -20.40 7.74
C GLY A 159 -1.47 -19.73 6.96
N LEU A 160 -1.99 -20.40 5.94
CA LEU A 160 -3.03 -19.85 5.06
C LEU A 160 -4.32 -19.51 5.83
N GLU A 161 -4.81 -20.41 6.67
CA GLU A 161 -6.03 -20.18 7.45
C GLU A 161 -5.86 -19.08 8.51
N GLY A 162 -4.69 -19.00 9.14
CA GLY A 162 -4.37 -17.91 10.05
C GLY A 162 -4.28 -16.56 9.38
N ALA A 163 -3.75 -16.51 8.15
CA ALA A 163 -3.71 -15.30 7.34
C ALA A 163 -5.12 -14.84 6.92
N ARG A 164 -5.99 -15.77 6.48
CA ARG A 164 -7.40 -15.48 6.15
C ARG A 164 -8.16 -14.90 7.35
N MET A 165 -8.03 -15.55 8.51
CA MET A 165 -8.69 -15.08 9.74
C MET A 165 -8.23 -13.66 10.12
N ARG A 166 -6.95 -13.33 9.96
CA ARG A 166 -6.40 -11.99 10.23
C ARG A 166 -6.88 -10.96 9.21
N ALA A 167 -7.00 -11.32 7.94
CA ALA A 167 -7.58 -10.46 6.91
C ALA A 167 -9.06 -10.13 7.24
N ASP A 168 -9.86 -11.13 7.63
CA ASP A 168 -11.25 -10.94 8.05
C ASP A 168 -11.36 -10.03 9.29
N MET A 169 -10.47 -10.21 10.27
CA MET A 169 -10.43 -9.33 11.45
C MET A 169 -10.08 -7.89 11.04
N CYS A 170 -9.08 -7.71 10.20
CA CYS A 170 -8.67 -6.39 9.72
C CYS A 170 -9.79 -5.69 8.92
N ALA A 171 -10.55 -6.44 8.13
CA ALA A 171 -11.73 -5.90 7.43
C ALA A 171 -12.82 -5.44 8.42
N ARG A 172 -13.08 -6.19 9.48
CA ARG A 172 -14.00 -5.77 10.56
C ARG A 172 -13.53 -4.49 11.24
N ASP A 173 -12.23 -4.36 11.51
CA ASP A 173 -11.66 -3.15 12.08
C ASP A 173 -11.85 -1.94 11.14
N CYS A 174 -11.68 -2.15 9.81
CA CYS A 174 -12.01 -1.12 8.81
C CYS A 174 -13.47 -0.67 8.91
N TYR A 175 -14.43 -1.60 8.97
CA TYR A 175 -15.85 -1.26 9.12
C TYR A 175 -16.14 -0.53 10.43
N GLY A 176 -15.51 -0.95 11.54
CA GLY A 176 -15.67 -0.28 12.83
C GLY A 176 -15.21 1.18 12.80
N VAL A 177 -14.10 1.48 12.10
CA VAL A 177 -13.67 2.88 11.90
C VAL A 177 -14.69 3.65 11.06
N LEU A 178 -15.22 3.06 9.98
CA LEU A 178 -16.19 3.72 9.10
C LEU A 178 -17.53 4.01 9.78
N GLU A 179 -17.94 3.21 10.76
CA GLU A 179 -19.16 3.46 11.57
C GLU A 179 -19.09 4.75 12.40
N GLY A 180 -17.88 5.17 12.77
CA GLY A 180 -17.65 6.43 13.49
C GLY A 180 -17.53 7.67 12.60
N ILE A 181 -17.63 7.54 11.28
CA ILE A 181 -17.51 8.64 10.32
C ILE A 181 -18.89 9.09 9.89
N GLU A 182 -19.19 10.37 10.09
CA GLU A 182 -20.42 10.98 9.60
C GLU A 182 -20.40 11.15 8.08
N GLY A 183 -21.51 10.80 7.41
CA GLY A 183 -21.69 10.93 5.97
C GLY A 183 -21.79 9.60 5.23
N ASP A 184 -21.80 9.67 3.92
CA ASP A 184 -21.86 8.46 3.07
C ASP A 184 -20.47 7.83 2.93
N VAL A 185 -20.29 6.67 3.55
CA VAL A 185 -19.07 5.86 3.50
C VAL A 185 -19.26 4.58 2.68
N SER A 186 -20.35 4.47 1.92
CA SER A 186 -20.70 3.26 1.14
C SER A 186 -19.54 2.83 0.21
N PHE A 187 -18.98 3.76 -0.54
CA PHE A 187 -17.83 3.50 -1.42
C PHE A 187 -16.63 2.91 -0.66
N LEU A 188 -16.35 3.41 0.55
CA LEU A 188 -15.21 2.90 1.34
C LEU A 188 -15.51 1.50 1.89
N ARG A 189 -16.76 1.19 2.22
CA ARG A 189 -17.20 -0.17 2.57
C ARG A 189 -17.05 -1.13 1.39
N ASP A 190 -17.52 -0.73 0.22
CA ASP A 190 -17.37 -1.53 -1.02
C ASP A 190 -15.90 -1.75 -1.36
N LEU A 191 -15.03 -0.77 -1.10
CA LEU A 191 -13.59 -0.91 -1.29
C LEU A 191 -12.97 -1.95 -0.34
N VAL A 192 -13.40 -2.01 0.94
CA VAL A 192 -12.97 -3.06 1.88
C VAL A 192 -13.40 -4.43 1.38
N ASP A 193 -14.68 -4.57 0.97
CA ASP A 193 -15.21 -5.81 0.40
C ASP A 193 -14.43 -6.24 -0.85
N TYR A 194 -14.15 -5.30 -1.74
CA TYR A 194 -13.36 -5.57 -2.94
C TYR A 194 -11.95 -6.06 -2.60
N VAL A 195 -11.25 -5.39 -1.69
CA VAL A 195 -9.89 -5.78 -1.29
C VAL A 195 -9.89 -7.16 -0.63
N LEU A 196 -10.87 -7.44 0.25
CA LEU A 196 -10.97 -8.72 0.94
C LEU A 196 -11.27 -9.89 0.01
N ARG A 197 -12.11 -9.68 -1.02
CA ARG A 197 -12.65 -10.74 -1.89
C ARG A 197 -12.04 -10.80 -3.28
N ARG A 198 -11.10 -9.91 -3.59
CA ARG A 198 -10.46 -9.90 -4.92
C ARG A 198 -9.78 -11.24 -5.21
N SER A 199 -9.78 -11.63 -6.49
CA SER A 199 -9.12 -12.83 -7.02
C SER A 199 -7.84 -12.51 -7.83
N ASN A 200 -7.56 -11.23 -8.03
CA ASN A 200 -6.42 -10.74 -8.80
C ASN A 200 -5.92 -9.37 -8.29
#